data_d3e5ef8a7c5bacabc32ee006a2a69c8f
#
_entry.id   d3e5ef8a7c5bacabc32ee006a2a69c8f
#
_cell.length_a   1.000
_cell.length_b   1.000
_cell.length_c   1.000
_cell.angle_alpha   90.00
_cell.angle_beta   90.00
_cell.angle_gamma   90.00
#
_symmetry.space_group_name_H-M   'P 1'
#
loop_
_entity.id
_entity.type
_entity.pdbx_description
1 polymer ?
#
loop_
_entity_poly.entity_id
_entity_poly.type
_entity_poly.pdbx_seq_one_letter_code
_entity_poly.pdbx_strand_id
1 'polypeptide(L)'
;MAVSKSELIGLYLAYFGRPPDVNGVNFYTSNPAFTIQTVAAGFSASPESQALYGTTFGLTQINAIYQNLFNRDAEAAGLTYWSAEVSSGRINPAEAALAIYLGAQNADKVSVAKTAALVN
;
A
#
# COMPACT_ATOMS: atom_id res chain seq x y z
N MET A 1 -7.41 8.40 -15.58
CA MET A 1 -6.10 9.04 -15.40
C MET A 1 -5.05 8.02 -15.03
N ALA A 2 -3.88 8.11 -15.64
CA ALA A 2 -2.80 7.17 -15.35
C ALA A 2 -2.34 7.33 -13.88
N VAL A 3 -1.81 6.25 -13.32
CA VAL A 3 -1.24 6.27 -11.98
C VAL A 3 -0.04 7.21 -11.95
N SER A 4 0.08 8.01 -10.91
CA SER A 4 1.22 8.91 -10.73
C SER A 4 2.38 8.21 -10.06
N LYS A 5 3.59 8.77 -10.22
CA LYS A 5 4.77 8.25 -9.53
C LYS A 5 4.60 8.29 -8.01
N SER A 6 4.04 9.39 -7.48
CA SER A 6 3.80 9.53 -6.04
C SER A 6 2.86 8.47 -5.50
N GLU A 7 1.75 8.21 -6.20
CA GLU A 7 0.80 7.18 -5.81
C GLU A 7 1.45 5.80 -5.80
N LEU A 8 2.25 5.52 -6.82
CA LEU A 8 2.92 4.23 -6.97
C LEU A 8 3.94 4.02 -5.85
N ILE A 9 4.73 5.04 -5.54
CA ILE A 9 5.71 4.98 -4.44
C ILE A 9 4.98 4.70 -3.12
N GLY A 10 3.88 5.42 -2.87
CA GLY A 10 3.09 5.23 -1.64
C GLY A 10 2.56 3.81 -1.50
N LEU A 11 2.00 3.26 -2.58
CA LEU A 11 1.45 1.91 -2.57
C LEU A 11 2.55 0.85 -2.37
N TYR A 12 3.70 0.98 -3.04
CA TYR A 12 4.82 0.06 -2.86
C TYR A 12 5.33 0.11 -1.42
N LEU A 13 5.53 1.31 -0.86
CA LEU A 13 5.99 1.45 0.53
C LEU A 13 4.98 0.83 1.50
N ALA A 14 3.69 1.08 1.29
CA ALA A 14 2.65 0.57 2.17
C ALA A 14 2.60 -0.96 2.14
N TYR A 15 2.57 -1.54 0.95
CA TYR A 15 2.29 -2.96 0.79
C TYR A 15 3.55 -3.83 0.80
N PHE A 16 4.62 -3.38 0.14
CA PHE A 16 5.84 -4.17 0.04
C PHE A 16 6.98 -3.69 0.95
N GLY A 17 6.85 -2.51 1.55
CA GLY A 17 7.88 -1.95 2.42
C GLY A 17 9.11 -1.47 1.69
N ARG A 18 9.03 -1.29 0.37
CA ARG A 18 10.12 -0.81 -0.47
C ARG A 18 9.60 0.06 -1.61
N PRO A 19 10.43 0.96 -2.17
CA PRO A 19 10.00 1.73 -3.33
C PRO A 19 9.99 0.87 -4.60
N PRO A 20 9.25 1.28 -5.64
CA PRO A 20 9.32 0.62 -6.94
C PRO A 20 10.67 0.91 -7.60
N ASP A 21 11.13 0.00 -8.45
CA ASP A 21 12.30 0.29 -9.27
C ASP A 21 11.91 1.18 -10.47
N VAL A 22 12.93 1.66 -11.19
CA VAL A 22 12.73 2.57 -12.34
C VAL A 22 11.86 1.92 -13.41
N ASN A 23 12.09 0.64 -13.70
CA ASN A 23 11.32 -0.07 -14.71
C ASN A 23 9.85 -0.20 -14.30
N GLY A 24 9.58 -0.49 -13.04
CA GLY A 24 8.21 -0.57 -12.52
C GLY A 24 7.50 0.78 -12.61
N VAL A 25 8.17 1.86 -12.23
CA VAL A 25 7.61 3.20 -12.36
C VAL A 25 7.24 3.49 -13.81
N ASN A 26 8.17 3.26 -14.73
CA ASN A 26 7.94 3.54 -16.15
C ASN A 26 6.82 2.68 -16.72
N PHE A 27 6.77 1.40 -16.33
CA PHE A 27 5.75 0.48 -16.83
C PHE A 27 4.33 0.96 -16.48
N TYR A 28 4.12 1.29 -15.20
CA TYR A 28 2.78 1.67 -14.74
C TYR A 28 2.41 3.10 -15.14
N THR A 29 3.34 4.04 -15.08
CA THR A 29 3.01 5.45 -15.33
C THR A 29 2.87 5.79 -16.82
N SER A 30 3.43 4.97 -17.71
CA SER A 30 3.36 5.24 -19.13
C SER A 30 2.09 4.69 -19.81
N ASN A 31 1.30 3.89 -19.10
CA ASN A 31 0.09 3.29 -19.65
C ASN A 31 -1.15 3.89 -19.00
N PRO A 32 -1.96 4.68 -19.75
CA PRO A 32 -3.14 5.31 -19.16
C PRO A 32 -4.24 4.34 -18.73
N ALA A 33 -4.15 3.07 -19.11
CA ALA A 33 -5.07 2.04 -18.63
C ALA A 33 -4.87 1.72 -17.16
N PHE A 34 -3.67 1.98 -16.60
CA PHE A 34 -3.41 1.76 -15.18
C PHE A 34 -3.85 2.96 -14.35
N THR A 35 -4.69 2.70 -13.37
CA THR A 35 -5.00 3.62 -12.28
C THR A 35 -4.41 3.04 -11.01
N ILE A 36 -4.31 3.85 -9.95
CA ILE A 36 -3.80 3.33 -8.69
C ILE A 36 -4.68 2.18 -8.16
N GLN A 37 -5.98 2.25 -8.41
CA GLN A 37 -6.91 1.20 -8.01
C GLN A 37 -6.66 -0.10 -8.76
N THR A 38 -6.43 -0.05 -10.07
CA THR A 38 -6.16 -1.25 -10.86
C THR A 38 -4.80 -1.86 -10.53
N VAL A 39 -3.81 -1.03 -10.21
CA VAL A 39 -2.50 -1.50 -9.76
C VAL A 39 -2.65 -2.23 -8.42
N ALA A 40 -3.35 -1.63 -7.47
CA ALA A 40 -3.58 -2.25 -6.17
C ALA A 40 -4.34 -3.57 -6.30
N ALA A 41 -5.35 -3.61 -7.15
CA ALA A 41 -6.12 -4.84 -7.37
C ALA A 41 -5.25 -6.01 -7.86
N GLY A 42 -4.23 -5.71 -8.65
CA GLY A 42 -3.32 -6.74 -9.17
C GLY A 42 -2.22 -7.16 -8.19
N PHE A 43 -1.89 -6.33 -7.21
CA PHE A 43 -0.74 -6.56 -6.33
C PHE A 43 -0.88 -7.81 -5.47
N SER A 44 -2.08 -8.10 -4.98
CA SER A 44 -2.30 -9.25 -4.09
C SER A 44 -1.99 -10.59 -4.75
N ALA A 45 -2.11 -10.67 -6.05
CA ALA A 45 -1.82 -11.89 -6.83
C ALA A 45 -0.35 -11.99 -7.25
N SER A 46 0.47 -10.96 -6.99
CA SER A 46 1.86 -10.95 -7.44
C SER A 46 2.70 -11.99 -6.69
N PRO A 47 3.78 -12.50 -7.29
CA PRO A 47 4.68 -13.41 -6.59
C PRO A 47 5.29 -12.79 -5.33
N GLU A 48 5.60 -11.50 -5.36
CA GLU A 48 6.15 -10.79 -4.20
C GLU A 48 5.14 -10.76 -3.05
N SER A 49 3.86 -10.50 -3.34
CA SER A 49 2.80 -10.51 -2.34
C SER A 49 2.65 -11.90 -1.72
N GLN A 50 2.66 -12.93 -2.55
CA GLN A 50 2.55 -14.32 -2.07
C GLN A 50 3.73 -14.69 -1.16
N ALA A 51 4.93 -14.21 -1.49
CA ALA A 51 6.12 -14.46 -0.67
C ALA A 51 6.05 -13.76 0.69
N LEU A 52 5.51 -12.53 0.73
CA LEU A 52 5.43 -11.74 1.96
C LEU A 52 4.26 -12.14 2.85
N TYR A 53 3.11 -12.40 2.27
CA TYR A 53 1.86 -12.58 3.02
C TYR A 53 1.27 -13.98 2.90
N GLY A 54 1.65 -14.73 1.88
CA GLY A 54 1.09 -16.05 1.62
C GLY A 54 -0.41 -15.94 1.37
N THR A 55 -1.17 -16.82 2.02
CA THR A 55 -2.63 -16.80 1.95
C THR A 55 -3.28 -16.14 3.17
N THR A 56 -2.44 -15.66 4.11
CA THR A 56 -2.91 -15.10 5.36
C THR A 56 -2.67 -13.61 5.39
N PHE A 57 -3.72 -12.85 5.68
CA PHE A 57 -3.63 -11.41 5.86
C PHE A 57 -4.54 -11.02 7.03
N GLY A 58 -3.95 -10.54 8.09
CA GLY A 58 -4.69 -10.20 9.30
C GLY A 58 -4.05 -9.03 10.04
N LEU A 59 -4.21 -9.03 11.36
CA LEU A 59 -3.77 -7.92 12.23
C LEU A 59 -2.28 -7.62 12.09
N THR A 60 -1.44 -8.64 12.02
CA THR A 60 0.01 -8.47 11.90
C THR A 60 0.38 -7.77 10.59
N GLN A 61 -0.23 -8.17 9.48
CA GLN A 61 0.05 -7.61 8.18
C GLN A 61 -0.46 -6.17 8.08
N ILE A 62 -1.61 -5.87 8.64
CA ILE A 62 -2.13 -4.50 8.70
C ILE A 62 -1.21 -3.62 9.53
N ASN A 63 -0.74 -4.12 10.67
CA ASN A 63 0.22 -3.37 11.48
C ASN A 63 1.52 -3.11 10.73
N ALA A 64 1.98 -4.09 9.94
CA ALA A 64 3.18 -3.91 9.10
C ALA A 64 3.01 -2.77 8.10
N ILE A 65 1.82 -2.61 7.52
CA ILE A 65 1.52 -1.49 6.62
C ILE A 65 1.68 -0.15 7.36
N TYR A 66 1.16 -0.05 8.58
CA TYR A 66 1.31 1.15 9.39
C TYR A 66 2.78 1.42 9.72
N GLN A 67 3.56 0.39 10.07
CA GLN A 67 4.99 0.54 10.30
C GLN A 67 5.71 1.01 9.03
N ASN A 68 5.38 0.44 7.89
CA ASN A 68 6.00 0.83 6.61
C ASN A 68 5.71 2.29 6.25
N LEU A 69 4.48 2.75 6.46
CA LEU A 69 4.07 4.09 6.06
C LEU A 69 4.39 5.15 7.10
N PHE A 70 4.14 4.84 8.38
CA PHE A 70 4.08 5.85 9.43
C PHE A 70 5.11 5.63 10.53
N ASN A 71 5.85 4.53 10.47
CA ASN A 71 6.86 4.17 11.46
C ASN A 71 6.27 4.11 12.88
N ARG A 72 5.05 3.60 12.99
CA ARG A 72 4.36 3.38 14.26
C ARG A 72 3.36 2.22 14.12
N ASP A 73 2.92 1.71 15.27
CA ASP A 73 1.88 0.69 15.31
C ASP A 73 0.52 1.31 14.97
N ALA A 74 -0.37 0.49 14.41
CA ALA A 74 -1.76 0.88 14.20
C ALA A 74 -2.50 0.91 15.53
N GLU A 75 -3.49 1.80 15.64
CA GLU A 75 -4.41 1.78 16.77
C GLU A 75 -5.32 0.55 16.69
N ALA A 76 -5.81 0.08 17.83
CA ALA A 76 -6.66 -1.10 17.89
C ALA A 76 -7.90 -0.99 16.98
N ALA A 77 -8.51 0.19 16.93
CA ALA A 77 -9.67 0.43 16.08
C ALA A 77 -9.34 0.28 14.59
N GLY A 78 -8.16 0.76 14.18
CA GLY A 78 -7.70 0.62 12.79
C GLY A 78 -7.42 -0.83 12.43
N LEU A 79 -6.76 -1.57 13.32
CA LEU A 79 -6.51 -3.00 13.11
C LEU A 79 -7.81 -3.77 12.91
N THR A 80 -8.79 -3.53 13.76
CA THR A 80 -10.09 -4.21 13.71
C THR A 80 -10.84 -3.87 12.42
N TYR A 81 -10.86 -2.59 12.08
CA TYR A 81 -11.58 -2.12 10.89
C TYR A 81 -11.03 -2.74 9.60
N TRP A 82 -9.72 -2.60 9.37
CA TRP A 82 -9.11 -3.08 8.13
C TRP A 82 -9.10 -4.59 8.04
N SER A 83 -8.87 -5.27 9.15
CA SER A 83 -8.91 -6.73 9.22
C SER A 83 -10.30 -7.25 8.83
N ALA A 84 -11.37 -6.62 9.32
CA ALA A 84 -12.74 -6.98 8.96
C ALA A 84 -13.05 -6.72 7.48
N GLU A 85 -12.55 -5.60 6.93
CA GLU A 85 -12.77 -5.27 5.52
C GLU A 85 -12.14 -6.31 4.60
N VAL A 86 -10.91 -6.75 4.92
CA VAL A 86 -10.22 -7.75 4.11
C VAL A 86 -10.84 -9.14 4.29
N SER A 87 -11.13 -9.55 5.52
CA SER A 87 -11.66 -10.89 5.77
C SER A 87 -13.08 -11.08 5.23
N SER A 88 -13.85 -10.00 5.12
CA SER A 88 -15.19 -10.06 4.51
C SER A 88 -15.15 -10.10 2.98
N GLY A 89 -13.99 -9.89 2.38
CA GLY A 89 -13.85 -9.87 0.92
C GLY A 89 -14.24 -8.56 0.25
N ARG A 90 -14.54 -7.52 1.02
CA ARG A 90 -14.91 -6.22 0.44
C ARG A 90 -13.75 -5.56 -0.27
N ILE A 91 -12.54 -5.72 0.25
CA ILE A 91 -11.32 -5.23 -0.39
C ILE A 91 -10.24 -6.30 -0.27
N ASN A 92 -9.26 -6.27 -1.19
CA ASN A 92 -8.10 -7.15 -1.09
C ASN A 92 -7.02 -6.49 -0.23
N PRO A 93 -5.96 -7.24 0.18
CA PRO A 93 -4.90 -6.68 1.04
C PRO A 93 -4.23 -5.43 0.48
N ALA A 94 -3.93 -5.39 -0.81
CA ALA A 94 -3.27 -4.24 -1.42
C ALA A 94 -4.21 -3.03 -1.49
N GLU A 95 -5.51 -3.27 -1.67
CA GLU A 95 -6.51 -2.20 -1.61
C GLU A 95 -6.62 -1.63 -0.19
N ALA A 96 -6.47 -2.47 0.83
CA ALA A 96 -6.40 -1.98 2.21
C ALA A 96 -5.18 -1.08 2.42
N ALA A 97 -4.01 -1.50 1.92
CA ALA A 97 -2.79 -0.69 2.00
C ALA A 97 -2.97 0.66 1.30
N LEU A 98 -3.59 0.66 0.12
CA LEU A 98 -3.89 1.88 -0.62
C LEU A 98 -4.81 2.80 0.19
N ALA A 99 -5.87 2.27 0.76
CA ALA A 99 -6.83 3.06 1.54
C ALA A 99 -6.18 3.69 2.77
N ILE A 100 -5.31 2.94 3.45
CA ILE A 100 -4.56 3.45 4.59
C ILE A 100 -3.64 4.59 4.16
N TYR A 101 -2.93 4.41 3.04
CA TYR A 101 -2.05 5.44 2.50
C TYR A 101 -2.82 6.71 2.14
N LEU A 102 -3.93 6.58 1.41
CA LEU A 102 -4.73 7.72 0.97
C LEU A 102 -5.41 8.43 2.15
N GLY A 103 -5.71 7.70 3.21
CA GLY A 103 -6.33 8.26 4.41
C GLY A 103 -5.35 8.87 5.39
N ALA A 104 -4.05 8.87 5.10
CA ALA A 104 -3.04 9.43 6.00
C ALA A 104 -3.26 10.92 6.21
N GLN A 105 -3.14 11.38 7.46
CA GLN A 105 -3.39 12.76 7.83
C GLN A 105 -2.43 13.20 8.94
N ASN A 106 -2.27 14.51 9.08
CA ASN A 106 -1.46 15.14 10.14
C ASN A 106 -0.01 14.62 10.13
N ALA A 107 0.51 14.17 11.24
CA ALA A 107 1.89 13.68 11.36
C ALA A 107 2.17 12.48 10.46
N ASP A 108 1.17 11.60 10.29
CA ASP A 108 1.31 10.44 9.40
C ASP A 108 1.51 10.88 7.95
N LYS A 109 0.77 11.89 7.52
CA LYS A 109 0.91 12.44 6.17
C LYS A 109 2.29 13.04 5.95
N VAL A 110 2.82 13.73 6.94
CA VAL A 110 4.18 14.29 6.89
C VAL A 110 5.21 13.16 6.80
N SER A 111 5.05 12.11 7.58
CA SER A 111 5.96 10.95 7.57
C SER A 111 5.98 10.28 6.21
N VAL A 112 4.82 10.04 5.60
CA VAL A 112 4.71 9.47 4.25
C VAL A 112 5.38 10.36 3.22
N ALA A 113 5.15 11.67 3.29
CA ALA A 113 5.76 12.62 2.36
C ALA A 113 7.28 12.61 2.46
N LYS A 114 7.84 12.54 3.67
CA LYS A 114 9.30 12.47 3.87
C LYS A 114 9.87 11.18 3.30
N THR A 115 9.21 10.05 3.54
CA THR A 115 9.66 8.76 3.02
C THR A 115 9.64 8.74 1.50
N ALA A 116 8.58 9.25 0.88
CA ALA A 116 8.46 9.36 -0.57
C ALA A 116 9.55 10.26 -1.15
N ALA A 117 9.87 11.36 -0.48
CA ALA A 117 10.94 12.27 -0.91
C ALA A 117 12.30 11.61 -0.91
N LEU A 118 12.57 10.73 0.07
CA LEU A 118 13.85 10.02 0.17
C LEU A 118 14.06 9.03 -0.96
N VAL A 119 12.99 8.44 -1.51
CA VAL A 119 13.07 7.44 -2.58
C VAL A 119 12.81 8.03 -3.96
N ASN A 120 12.50 9.28 -4.03
CA ASN A 120 12.29 9.99 -5.27
C ASN A 120 13.64 10.50 -5.79
#